data_21760f7426bdf0680f6446473d528a2c
#
_entry.id   21760f7426bdf0680f6446473d528a2c
#
_cell.length_a   1.000
_cell.length_b   1.000
_cell.length_c   1.000
_cell.angle_alpha   90.00
_cell.angle_beta   90.00
_cell.angle_gamma   90.00
#
_symmetry.space_group_name_H-M   'P 1'
#
loop_
_entity.id
_entity.type
_entity.pdbx_description
1 polymer ?
#
loop_
_entity_poly.entity_id
_entity_poly.type
_entity_poly.pdbx_seq_one_letter_code
_entity_poly.pdbx_strand_id
1 'polypeptide(L)'
;MARKTKPLTDTEIKAAKPKDADYQLYDGDGLTLLIKSSGSKLWQFRYYRPLTKQRTKQSFGAYPAVSLSDARKLRAESKVLLAKDVDPQEYQKEQARNSQEAKTNTFLLVAERWWNVKKASVTEDYADDIWRSLERDVFPAWICPYISRHLLSLNPLQARC
;
A
#
# COMPACT_ATOMS: atom_id res chain seq x y z
N MET A 1 -25.77 -17.83 -21.61
CA MET A 1 -26.41 -17.21 -20.44
C MET A 1 -25.44 -17.21 -19.28
N ALA A 2 -25.14 -16.06 -18.67
CA ALA A 2 -24.27 -15.97 -17.51
C ALA A 2 -24.96 -16.61 -16.29
N ARG A 3 -24.34 -17.59 -15.64
CA ARG A 3 -24.85 -18.18 -14.40
C ARG A 3 -24.92 -17.08 -13.34
N LYS A 4 -26.10 -16.76 -12.82
CA LYS A 4 -26.25 -15.91 -11.64
C LYS A 4 -25.65 -16.66 -10.44
N THR A 5 -24.52 -16.20 -9.96
CA THR A 5 -23.88 -16.75 -8.76
C THR A 5 -24.58 -16.17 -7.53
N LYS A 6 -25.01 -17.01 -6.59
CA LYS A 6 -25.55 -16.54 -5.32
C LYS A 6 -24.43 -15.84 -4.54
N PRO A 7 -24.65 -14.61 -4.03
CA PRO A 7 -23.66 -13.94 -3.20
C PRO A 7 -23.34 -14.76 -1.93
N LEU A 8 -22.08 -14.74 -1.51
CA LEU A 8 -21.63 -15.40 -0.29
C LEU A 8 -22.15 -14.68 0.96
N THR A 9 -22.28 -15.44 2.03
CA THR A 9 -22.58 -14.92 3.37
C THR A 9 -21.38 -15.14 4.31
N ASP A 10 -21.27 -14.31 5.35
CA ASP A 10 -20.21 -14.48 6.36
C ASP A 10 -20.28 -15.84 7.05
N THR A 11 -21.49 -16.38 7.22
CA THR A 11 -21.69 -17.72 7.79
C THR A 11 -21.08 -18.79 6.90
N GLU A 12 -21.32 -18.74 5.59
CA GLU A 12 -20.75 -19.67 4.62
C GLU A 12 -19.21 -19.60 4.59
N ILE A 13 -18.67 -18.38 4.66
CA ILE A 13 -17.21 -18.13 4.69
C ILE A 13 -16.59 -18.72 5.97
N LYS A 14 -17.21 -18.50 7.13
CA LYS A 14 -16.74 -19.03 8.41
C LYS A 14 -16.81 -20.56 8.43
N ALA A 15 -17.91 -21.14 7.95
CA ALA A 15 -18.14 -22.57 7.91
C ALA A 15 -17.26 -23.31 6.87
N ALA A 16 -16.69 -22.62 5.91
CA ALA A 16 -15.85 -23.21 4.89
C ALA A 16 -14.55 -23.78 5.50
N LYS A 17 -14.40 -25.11 5.44
CA LYS A 17 -13.24 -25.84 5.97
C LYS A 17 -12.25 -26.14 4.84
N PRO A 18 -10.94 -26.28 5.17
CA PRO A 18 -9.97 -26.73 4.20
C PRO A 18 -10.30 -28.16 3.73
N LYS A 19 -9.90 -28.46 2.50
CA LYS A 19 -10.01 -29.79 1.86
C LYS A 19 -8.62 -30.22 1.41
N ASP A 20 -8.50 -31.47 0.93
CA ASP A 20 -7.24 -32.00 0.40
C ASP A 20 -6.68 -31.18 -0.78
N ALA A 21 -7.56 -30.52 -1.53
CA ALA A 21 -7.19 -29.63 -2.62
C ALA A 21 -7.77 -28.22 -2.41
N ASP A 22 -7.05 -27.24 -2.92
CA ASP A 22 -7.51 -25.84 -2.94
C ASP A 22 -8.81 -25.71 -3.73
N TYR A 23 -9.78 -24.97 -3.19
CA TYR A 23 -11.06 -24.72 -3.88
C TYR A 23 -11.50 -23.29 -3.72
N GLN A 24 -12.49 -22.89 -4.53
CA GLN A 24 -12.94 -21.51 -4.57
C GLN A 24 -14.44 -21.41 -4.32
N LEU A 25 -14.81 -20.42 -3.52
CA LEU A 25 -16.20 -19.95 -3.39
C LEU A 25 -16.35 -18.66 -4.21
N TYR A 26 -17.48 -18.53 -4.87
CA TYR A 26 -17.75 -17.42 -5.80
C TYR A 26 -18.78 -16.48 -5.19
N ASP A 27 -18.43 -15.19 -5.03
CA ASP A 27 -19.37 -14.14 -4.57
C ASP A 27 -20.10 -13.45 -5.73
N GLY A 28 -19.64 -13.71 -6.96
CA GLY A 28 -20.13 -13.07 -8.17
C GLY A 28 -19.25 -11.90 -8.61
N ASP A 29 -19.52 -11.40 -9.82
CA ASP A 29 -18.82 -10.24 -10.39
C ASP A 29 -17.28 -10.33 -10.38
N GLY A 30 -16.74 -11.53 -10.54
CA GLY A 30 -15.30 -11.77 -10.53
C GLY A 30 -14.67 -11.92 -9.14
N LEU A 31 -15.40 -11.67 -8.04
CA LEU A 31 -14.89 -11.87 -6.68
C LEU A 31 -15.00 -13.33 -6.28
N THR A 32 -13.90 -13.88 -5.78
CA THR A 32 -13.79 -15.27 -5.34
C THR A 32 -13.00 -15.34 -4.04
N LEU A 33 -13.35 -16.28 -3.18
CA LEU A 33 -12.60 -16.66 -2.00
C LEU A 33 -11.89 -17.98 -2.26
N LEU A 34 -10.57 -17.97 -2.35
CA LEU A 34 -9.75 -19.16 -2.45
C LEU A 34 -9.51 -19.73 -1.06
N ILE A 35 -9.90 -20.97 -0.84
CA ILE A 35 -9.63 -21.72 0.38
C ILE A 35 -8.53 -22.71 0.06
N LYS A 36 -7.38 -22.52 0.71
CA LYS A 36 -6.22 -23.40 0.54
C LYS A 36 -6.35 -24.64 1.41
N SER A 37 -5.71 -25.70 1.03
CA SER A 37 -5.56 -26.93 1.84
C SER A 37 -4.92 -26.65 3.20
N SER A 38 -4.05 -25.62 3.29
CA SER A 38 -3.46 -25.11 4.54
C SER A 38 -4.45 -24.40 5.47
N GLY A 39 -5.71 -24.22 5.08
CA GLY A 39 -6.73 -23.48 5.84
C GLY A 39 -6.76 -21.98 5.59
N SER A 40 -5.81 -21.42 4.86
CA SER A 40 -5.80 -19.99 4.53
C SER A 40 -6.92 -19.65 3.56
N LYS A 41 -7.62 -18.53 3.80
CA LYS A 41 -8.71 -18.03 2.97
C LYS A 41 -8.27 -16.71 2.34
N LEU A 42 -8.20 -16.63 1.00
CA LEU A 42 -7.67 -15.49 0.27
C LEU A 42 -8.70 -14.93 -0.70
N TRP A 43 -8.98 -13.63 -0.60
CA TRP A 43 -9.82 -12.92 -1.54
C TRP A 43 -9.07 -12.68 -2.85
N GLN A 44 -9.72 -13.03 -3.96
CA GLN A 44 -9.22 -12.83 -5.30
C GLN A 44 -10.30 -12.20 -6.18
N PHE A 45 -9.91 -11.19 -6.96
CA PHE A 45 -10.73 -10.59 -7.99
C PHE A 45 -10.20 -10.99 -9.37
N ARG A 46 -11.06 -11.54 -10.20
CA ARG A 46 -10.76 -11.97 -11.57
C ARG A 46 -11.35 -10.99 -12.54
N TYR A 47 -10.53 -10.51 -13.47
CA TYR A 47 -10.94 -9.57 -14.49
C TYR A 47 -10.14 -9.76 -15.78
N TYR A 48 -10.51 -9.04 -16.83
CA TYR A 48 -9.76 -8.94 -18.06
C TYR A 48 -9.02 -7.61 -18.09
N ARG A 49 -7.73 -7.63 -18.42
CA ARG A 49 -6.94 -6.41 -18.57
C ARG A 49 -7.51 -5.54 -19.68
N PRO A 50 -7.62 -4.22 -19.50
CA PRO A 50 -8.24 -3.34 -20.49
C PRO A 50 -7.58 -3.41 -21.86
N LEU A 51 -6.25 -3.31 -21.90
CA LEU A 51 -5.48 -3.25 -23.16
C LEU A 51 -5.31 -4.62 -23.82
N THR A 52 -4.83 -5.61 -23.07
CA THR A 52 -4.45 -6.93 -23.62
C THR A 52 -5.61 -7.91 -23.69
N LYS A 53 -6.74 -7.60 -23.05
CA LYS A 53 -7.89 -8.51 -22.87
C LYS A 53 -7.54 -9.86 -22.26
N GLN A 54 -6.34 -9.99 -21.68
CA GLN A 54 -5.92 -11.19 -20.99
C GLN A 54 -6.61 -11.32 -19.65
N ARG A 55 -7.00 -12.54 -19.32
CA ARG A 55 -7.59 -12.85 -18.03
C ARG A 55 -6.54 -12.82 -16.94
N THR A 56 -6.78 -12.06 -15.89
CA THR A 56 -5.87 -11.97 -14.73
C THR A 56 -6.64 -12.05 -13.42
N LYS A 57 -5.90 -12.15 -12.32
CA LYS A 57 -6.44 -12.17 -10.96
C LYS A 57 -5.63 -11.23 -10.06
N GLN A 58 -6.31 -10.47 -9.22
CA GLN A 58 -5.73 -9.61 -8.19
C GLN A 58 -6.08 -10.17 -6.83
N SER A 59 -5.11 -10.21 -5.91
CA SER A 59 -5.36 -10.57 -4.51
C SER A 59 -5.78 -9.34 -3.73
N PHE A 60 -6.83 -9.45 -2.93
CA PHE A 60 -7.29 -8.39 -2.03
C PHE A 60 -6.87 -8.60 -0.57
N GLY A 61 -6.28 -9.75 -0.27
CA GLY A 61 -5.81 -10.09 1.06
C GLY A 61 -6.49 -11.32 1.66
N ALA A 62 -6.14 -11.61 2.90
CA ALA A 62 -6.61 -12.79 3.61
C ALA A 62 -7.84 -12.47 4.48
N TYR A 63 -8.78 -13.41 4.51
CA TYR A 63 -9.83 -13.42 5.53
C TYR A 63 -9.26 -14.01 6.84
N PRO A 64 -9.56 -13.47 8.04
CA PRO A 64 -10.55 -12.41 8.32
C PRO A 64 -10.01 -10.97 8.27
N ALA A 65 -8.72 -10.74 8.02
CA ALA A 65 -8.14 -9.38 7.96
C ALA A 65 -8.89 -8.49 6.96
N VAL A 66 -9.27 -9.05 5.81
CA VAL A 66 -10.20 -8.42 4.85
C VAL A 66 -11.54 -9.09 4.99
N SER A 67 -12.55 -8.36 5.45
CA SER A 67 -13.92 -8.86 5.58
C SER A 67 -14.60 -9.04 4.21
N LEU A 68 -15.75 -9.73 4.17
CA LEU A 68 -16.56 -9.82 2.95
C LEU A 68 -17.00 -8.44 2.44
N SER A 69 -17.38 -7.55 3.37
CA SER A 69 -17.77 -6.18 3.04
C SER A 69 -16.61 -5.41 2.38
N ASP A 70 -15.40 -5.50 2.94
CA ASP A 70 -14.23 -4.81 2.40
C ASP A 70 -13.79 -5.40 1.06
N ALA A 71 -13.85 -6.72 0.90
CA ALA A 71 -13.57 -7.36 -0.38
C ALA A 71 -14.54 -6.88 -1.49
N ARG A 72 -15.82 -6.68 -1.15
CA ARG A 72 -16.81 -6.12 -2.08
C ARG A 72 -16.54 -4.66 -2.42
N LYS A 73 -16.08 -3.83 -1.45
CA LYS A 73 -15.66 -2.45 -1.71
C LYS A 73 -14.46 -2.41 -2.65
N LEU A 74 -13.41 -3.19 -2.38
CA LEU A 74 -12.22 -3.28 -3.24
C LEU A 74 -12.56 -3.76 -4.66
N ARG A 75 -13.52 -4.70 -4.79
CA ARG A 75 -14.06 -5.09 -6.10
C ARG A 75 -14.73 -3.91 -6.81
N ALA A 76 -15.57 -3.14 -6.11
CA ALA A 76 -16.25 -2.00 -6.70
C ALA A 76 -15.27 -0.94 -7.17
N GLU A 77 -14.26 -0.60 -6.38
CA GLU A 77 -13.17 0.31 -6.74
C GLU A 77 -12.40 -0.19 -7.96
N SER A 78 -12.04 -1.48 -7.98
CA SER A 78 -11.36 -2.09 -9.13
C SER A 78 -12.22 -2.02 -10.40
N LYS A 79 -13.53 -2.22 -10.30
CA LYS A 79 -14.46 -2.07 -11.43
C LYS A 79 -14.53 -0.63 -11.96
N VAL A 80 -14.48 0.36 -11.07
CA VAL A 80 -14.41 1.79 -11.47
C VAL A 80 -13.14 2.08 -12.27
N LEU A 81 -11.99 1.54 -11.86
CA LEU A 81 -10.74 1.68 -12.61
C LEU A 81 -10.83 1.01 -13.99
N LEU A 82 -11.37 -0.22 -14.03
CA LEU A 82 -11.57 -0.93 -15.30
C LEU A 82 -12.52 -0.20 -16.26
N ALA A 83 -13.55 0.47 -15.74
CA ALA A 83 -14.46 1.29 -16.54
C ALA A 83 -13.77 2.54 -17.14
N LYS A 84 -12.64 2.95 -16.57
CA LYS A 84 -11.75 4.03 -17.07
C LYS A 84 -10.60 3.47 -17.90
N ASP A 85 -10.63 2.23 -18.32
CA ASP A 85 -9.56 1.52 -19.02
C ASP A 85 -8.22 1.47 -18.27
N VAL A 86 -8.24 1.60 -16.93
CA VAL A 86 -7.05 1.52 -16.07
C VAL A 86 -6.97 0.12 -15.45
N ASP A 87 -5.81 -0.53 -15.57
CA ASP A 87 -5.56 -1.82 -14.91
C ASP A 87 -5.37 -1.62 -13.40
N PRO A 88 -6.23 -2.22 -12.54
CA PRO A 88 -6.13 -2.06 -11.10
C PRO A 88 -4.80 -2.52 -10.50
N GLN A 89 -4.16 -3.54 -11.06
CA GLN A 89 -2.84 -4.00 -10.59
C GLN A 89 -1.74 -2.99 -10.91
N GLU A 90 -1.73 -2.44 -12.12
CA GLU A 90 -0.76 -1.41 -12.51
C GLU A 90 -0.96 -0.13 -11.69
N TYR A 91 -2.22 0.28 -11.50
CA TYR A 91 -2.55 1.42 -10.64
C TYR A 91 -2.03 1.25 -9.21
N GLN A 92 -2.24 0.08 -8.58
CA GLN A 92 -1.73 -0.18 -7.24
C GLN A 92 -0.20 -0.19 -7.18
N LYS A 93 0.47 -0.77 -8.18
CA LYS A 93 1.94 -0.76 -8.26
C LYS A 93 2.48 0.66 -8.37
N GLU A 94 1.85 1.48 -9.18
CA GLU A 94 2.24 2.87 -9.35
C GLU A 94 2.03 3.69 -8.07
N GLN A 95 0.89 3.52 -7.39
CA GLN A 95 0.65 4.14 -6.09
C GLN A 95 1.67 3.70 -5.04
N ALA A 96 2.01 2.41 -5.00
CA ALA A 96 3.04 1.89 -4.10
C ALA A 96 4.42 2.48 -4.41
N ARG A 97 4.79 2.58 -5.70
CA ARG A 97 6.06 3.20 -6.13
C ARG A 97 6.11 4.67 -5.76
N ASN A 98 5.07 5.44 -6.07
CA ASN A 98 5.00 6.87 -5.73
C ASN A 98 5.07 7.09 -4.20
N SER A 99 4.39 6.25 -3.43
CA SER A 99 4.46 6.27 -1.97
C SER A 99 5.86 5.93 -1.43
N GLN A 100 6.55 5.00 -2.06
CA GLN A 100 7.93 4.63 -1.71
C GLN A 100 8.90 5.77 -2.08
N GLU A 101 8.77 6.32 -3.28
CA GLU A 101 9.58 7.46 -3.75
C GLU A 101 9.38 8.69 -2.85
N ALA A 102 8.14 8.99 -2.44
CA ALA A 102 7.86 10.07 -1.51
C ALA A 102 8.55 9.86 -0.14
N LYS A 103 8.63 8.62 0.33
CA LYS A 103 9.35 8.28 1.58
C LYS A 103 10.87 8.39 1.44
N THR A 104 11.42 8.05 0.28
CA THR A 104 12.87 8.07 0.03
C THR A 104 13.39 9.43 -0.42
N ASN A 105 12.52 10.30 -0.93
CA ASN A 105 12.86 11.63 -1.40
C ASN A 105 12.39 12.75 -0.45
N THR A 106 12.44 12.49 0.86
CA THR A 106 12.22 13.56 1.83
C THR A 106 13.34 14.59 1.74
N PHE A 107 13.01 15.85 2.01
CA PHE A 107 14.00 16.94 1.98
C PHE A 107 15.24 16.62 2.81
N LEU A 108 15.07 16.03 3.99
CA LEU A 108 16.15 15.62 4.87
C LEU A 108 17.12 14.64 4.19
N LEU A 109 16.58 13.58 3.55
CA LEU A 109 17.40 12.58 2.87
C LEU A 109 18.14 13.15 1.64
N VAL A 110 17.51 14.08 0.93
CA VAL A 110 18.16 14.79 -0.18
C VAL A 110 19.27 15.71 0.36
N ALA A 111 19.01 16.43 1.45
CA ALA A 111 19.99 17.29 2.11
C ALA A 111 21.18 16.48 2.63
N GLU A 112 20.95 15.32 3.25
CA GLU A 112 22.02 14.41 3.72
C GLU A 112 22.87 13.88 2.55
N ARG A 113 22.25 13.49 1.43
CA ARG A 113 23.00 13.06 0.23
C ARG A 113 23.84 14.18 -0.34
N TRP A 114 23.25 15.36 -0.49
CA TRP A 114 23.96 16.55 -0.95
C TRP A 114 25.11 16.89 -0.01
N TRP A 115 24.89 16.87 1.29
CA TRP A 115 25.88 17.10 2.31
C TRP A 115 27.06 16.15 2.22
N ASN A 116 26.81 14.84 2.10
CA ASN A 116 27.85 13.83 1.98
C ASN A 116 28.78 14.04 0.76
N VAL A 117 28.26 14.62 -0.30
CA VAL A 117 29.06 15.01 -1.47
C VAL A 117 29.79 16.33 -1.21
N LYS A 118 29.09 17.31 -0.64
CA LYS A 118 29.61 18.69 -0.47
C LYS A 118 30.72 18.77 0.57
N LYS A 119 30.60 18.07 1.68
CA LYS A 119 31.60 18.08 2.77
C LYS A 119 33.02 17.69 2.32
N ALA A 120 33.13 16.88 1.26
CA ALA A 120 34.42 16.51 0.69
C ALA A 120 35.11 17.64 -0.09
N SER A 121 34.41 18.71 -0.45
CA SER A 121 34.87 19.83 -1.27
C SER A 121 35.06 21.13 -0.48
N VAL A 122 34.82 21.14 0.83
CA VAL A 122 34.90 22.33 1.68
C VAL A 122 35.69 22.00 2.96
N THR A 123 36.10 23.04 3.70
CA THR A 123 36.72 22.85 5.01
C THR A 123 35.74 22.32 6.04
N GLU A 124 36.22 21.59 7.02
CA GLU A 124 35.40 20.91 8.04
C GLU A 124 34.53 21.91 8.83
N ASP A 125 35.14 23.03 9.28
CA ASP A 125 34.43 24.10 10.01
C ASP A 125 33.27 24.70 9.16
N TYR A 126 33.53 24.99 7.89
CA TYR A 126 32.52 25.55 7.00
C TYR A 126 31.42 24.53 6.68
N ALA A 127 31.78 23.26 6.61
CA ALA A 127 30.86 22.17 6.46
C ALA A 127 29.87 22.13 7.64
N ASP A 128 30.38 22.15 8.87
CA ASP A 128 29.57 22.12 10.09
C ASP A 128 28.62 23.33 10.20
N ASP A 129 29.10 24.51 9.83
CA ASP A 129 28.27 25.71 9.84
C ASP A 129 27.08 25.62 8.86
N ILE A 130 27.31 25.07 7.67
CA ILE A 130 26.21 24.83 6.71
C ILE A 130 25.19 23.86 7.30
N TRP A 131 25.65 22.75 7.88
CA TRP A 131 24.74 21.75 8.44
C TRP A 131 23.91 22.30 9.59
N ARG A 132 24.57 23.00 10.53
CA ARG A 132 23.88 23.70 11.64
C ARG A 132 22.84 24.71 11.17
N SER A 133 23.13 25.42 10.07
CA SER A 133 22.20 26.37 9.48
C SER A 133 20.96 25.64 8.93
N LEU A 134 21.14 24.49 8.26
CA LEU A 134 20.03 23.67 7.78
C LEU A 134 19.20 23.11 8.94
N GLU A 135 19.85 22.61 9.99
CA GLU A 135 19.17 22.09 11.18
C GLU A 135 18.36 23.15 11.92
N ARG A 136 18.89 24.36 12.04
CA ARG A 136 18.26 25.43 12.80
C ARG A 136 17.15 26.13 12.02
N ASP A 137 17.38 26.41 10.75
CA ASP A 137 16.57 27.36 10.00
C ASP A 137 15.66 26.69 8.95
N VAL A 138 16.07 25.53 8.41
CA VAL A 138 15.37 24.91 7.29
C VAL A 138 14.59 23.67 7.71
N PHE A 139 15.21 22.74 8.42
CA PHE A 139 14.55 21.48 8.78
C PHE A 139 13.30 21.68 9.63
N PRO A 140 13.23 22.58 10.62
CA PRO A 140 12.01 22.76 11.41
C PRO A 140 10.80 23.19 10.56
N ALA A 141 11.02 24.03 9.55
CA ALA A 141 9.96 24.50 8.67
C ALA A 141 9.37 23.42 7.78
N TRP A 142 10.19 22.41 7.40
CA TRP A 142 9.80 21.34 6.47
C TRP A 142 9.47 20.01 7.16
N ILE A 143 9.93 19.81 8.40
CA ILE A 143 9.73 18.57 9.16
C ILE A 143 8.52 18.68 10.11
N CYS A 144 8.16 19.86 10.55
CA CYS A 144 7.10 20.10 11.53
C CYS A 144 5.72 19.52 11.18
N PRO A 145 5.23 19.48 9.91
CA PRO A 145 3.94 18.87 9.61
C PRO A 145 3.94 17.33 9.69
N TYR A 146 5.11 16.66 9.68
CA TYR A 146 5.18 15.20 9.59
C TYR A 146 5.66 14.51 10.89
N ILE A 147 6.43 15.18 11.71
CA ILE A 147 7.03 14.60 12.94
C ILE A 147 6.06 14.59 14.12
N SER A 148 5.01 15.41 14.12
CA SER A 148 4.05 15.52 15.24
C SER A 148 3.32 14.23 15.61
N ARG A 149 3.46 13.12 14.84
CA ARG A 149 2.78 11.86 15.17
C ARG A 149 3.68 10.66 15.47
N HIS A 150 4.98 10.71 15.17
CA HIS A 150 5.80 9.50 15.30
C HIS A 150 7.04 9.61 16.22
N LEU A 151 7.46 10.80 16.66
CA LEU A 151 8.63 10.96 17.54
C LEU A 151 8.32 11.34 18.99
N LEU A 152 7.06 11.49 19.35
CA LEU A 152 6.65 11.69 20.76
C LEU A 152 6.83 10.46 21.66
N SER A 153 7.30 9.33 21.11
CA SER A 153 7.55 8.12 21.91
C SER A 153 9.02 7.86 22.25
N LEU A 154 9.97 8.66 21.77
CA LEU A 154 11.39 8.32 21.92
C LEU A 154 12.27 9.32 22.66
N ASN A 155 11.86 10.55 22.98
CA ASN A 155 12.67 11.37 23.89
C ASN A 155 11.90 12.61 24.42
N PRO A 156 11.57 12.70 25.73
CA PRO A 156 10.82 13.82 26.29
C PRO A 156 11.65 15.10 26.53
N LEU A 157 12.92 15.16 26.15
CA LEU A 157 13.82 16.27 26.44
C LEU A 157 14.03 17.31 25.32
N GLN A 158 13.42 17.14 24.15
CA GLN A 158 13.58 18.06 23.01
C GLN A 158 12.28 18.72 22.54
N ALA A 159 11.23 18.72 23.33
CA ALA A 159 9.99 19.46 23.04
C ALA A 159 10.10 20.89 23.60
N ARG A 160 10.85 21.76 22.94
CA ARG A 160 10.70 23.22 23.03
C ARG A 160 10.66 23.76 21.60
N CYS A 161 9.46 23.94 21.09
CA CYS A 161 9.10 24.98 20.13
C CYS A 161 8.30 26.02 20.87
#